data_63172ec6a0a8e1bef8ddceae6d9a3634
#
_entry.id   63172ec6a0a8e1bef8ddceae6d9a3634
#
_cell.length_a   1.000
_cell.length_b   1.000
_cell.length_c   1.000
_cell.angle_alpha   90.00
_cell.angle_beta   90.00
_cell.angle_gamma   90.00
#
_symmetry.space_group_name_H-M   'P 1'
#
loop_
_entity.id
_entity.type
_entity.pdbx_description
1 polymer ?
#
loop_
_entity_poly.entity_id
_entity_poly.type
_entity_poly.pdbx_seq_one_letter_code
_entity_poly.pdbx_strand_id
1 'polypeptide(L)'
;MTLPVAPPAGPRPSVTQRLSGTLGFAAAVLLLRLPLRRTTALVRLLHRLPLREPTPARAARIVQAARSAGAWWPGRAACLETSLAATLAATAQGYRLSWCLGVRFLPPPRVHHAWVETTAGPAGEPETALPHGWPYAAALRI
;
A
#
# COMPACT_ATOMS: atom_id res chain seq x y z
N MET A 1 -3.45 -19.13 24.74
CA MET A 1 -2.30 -18.78 23.89
C MET A 1 -2.70 -19.04 22.43
N THR A 2 -3.24 -18.02 21.77
CA THR A 2 -3.64 -18.11 20.36
C THR A 2 -2.40 -17.89 19.52
N LEU A 3 -1.96 -18.95 18.82
CA LEU A 3 -0.92 -18.85 17.82
C LEU A 3 -1.39 -17.88 16.72
N PRO A 4 -0.55 -16.93 16.29
CA PRO A 4 -0.90 -16.08 15.16
C PRO A 4 -1.11 -16.99 13.96
N VAL A 5 -2.35 -17.03 13.45
CA VAL A 5 -2.66 -17.69 12.19
C VAL A 5 -1.87 -16.94 11.13
N ALA A 6 -0.89 -17.61 10.52
CA ALA A 6 -0.18 -17.03 9.38
C ALA A 6 -1.21 -16.66 8.31
N PRO A 7 -1.18 -15.44 7.77
CA PRO A 7 -2.08 -15.07 6.71
C PRO A 7 -1.93 -16.05 5.55
N PRO A 8 -3.04 -16.43 4.88
CA PRO A 8 -2.97 -17.35 3.76
C PRO A 8 -1.93 -16.83 2.76
N ALA A 9 -1.04 -17.72 2.33
CA ALA A 9 0.03 -17.39 1.40
C ALA A 9 -0.60 -16.87 0.09
N GLY A 10 -0.67 -15.56 -0.04
CA GLY A 10 -1.09 -14.91 -1.27
C GLY A 10 -0.15 -15.29 -2.43
N PRO A 11 -0.56 -15.05 -3.68
CA PRO A 11 0.26 -15.37 -4.84
C PRO A 11 1.63 -14.71 -4.70
N ARG A 12 2.68 -15.53 -4.84
CA ARG A 12 4.07 -15.07 -4.68
C ARG A 12 4.42 -14.00 -5.71
N PRO A 13 5.02 -12.88 -5.31
CA PRO A 13 5.43 -11.85 -6.26
C PRO A 13 6.57 -12.35 -7.16
N SER A 14 6.54 -11.92 -8.44
CA SER A 14 7.62 -12.19 -9.40
C SER A 14 8.92 -11.45 -9.00
N VAL A 15 10.04 -11.82 -9.63
CA VAL A 15 11.32 -11.14 -9.40
C VAL A 15 11.23 -9.65 -9.69
N THR A 16 10.59 -9.27 -10.81
CA THR A 16 10.35 -7.85 -11.16
C THR A 16 9.54 -7.13 -10.10
N GLN A 17 8.51 -7.78 -9.55
CA GLN A 17 7.70 -7.21 -8.48
C GLN A 17 8.48 -7.05 -7.18
N ARG A 18 9.37 -7.99 -6.86
CA ARG A 18 10.25 -7.88 -5.69
C ARG A 18 11.24 -6.73 -5.83
N LEU A 19 11.87 -6.60 -6.99
CA LEU A 19 12.80 -5.50 -7.26
C LEU A 19 12.09 -4.14 -7.20
N SER A 20 10.97 -3.99 -7.88
CA SER A 20 10.19 -2.75 -7.83
C SER A 20 9.62 -2.47 -6.44
N GLY A 21 9.25 -3.50 -5.67
CA GLY A 21 8.84 -3.36 -4.26
C GLY A 21 9.98 -2.84 -3.38
N THR A 22 11.19 -3.36 -3.55
CA THR A 22 12.38 -2.92 -2.80
C THR A 22 12.76 -1.48 -3.16
N LEU A 23 12.82 -1.15 -4.45
CA LEU A 23 13.11 0.21 -4.92
C LEU A 23 12.02 1.19 -4.50
N GLY A 24 10.75 0.78 -4.62
CA GLY A 24 9.60 1.56 -4.16
C GLY A 24 9.66 1.83 -2.66
N PHE A 25 10.04 0.83 -1.87
CA PHE A 25 10.18 0.99 -0.42
C PHE A 25 11.31 1.96 -0.05
N ALA A 26 12.48 1.82 -0.68
CA ALA A 26 13.59 2.75 -0.47
C ALA A 26 13.20 4.21 -0.84
N ALA A 27 12.54 4.38 -1.98
CA ALA A 27 12.04 5.68 -2.41
C ALA A 27 10.97 6.24 -1.44
N ALA A 28 10.05 5.39 -0.95
CA ALA A 28 9.03 5.80 0.01
C ALA A 28 9.65 6.31 1.31
N VAL A 29 10.63 5.59 1.87
CA VAL A 29 11.35 6.01 3.09
C VAL A 29 12.02 7.37 2.90
N LEU A 30 12.65 7.61 1.74
CA LEU A 30 13.27 8.88 1.44
C LEU A 30 12.24 10.01 1.27
N LEU A 31 11.15 9.75 0.54
CA LEU A 31 10.10 10.74 0.31
C LEU A 31 9.35 11.12 1.58
N LEU A 32 9.18 10.19 2.51
CA LEU A 32 8.50 10.46 3.78
C LEU A 32 9.36 11.28 4.77
N ARG A 33 10.63 11.54 4.46
CA ARG A 33 11.43 12.55 5.14
C ARG A 33 11.07 13.97 4.71
N LEU A 34 10.39 14.12 3.57
CA LEU A 34 9.85 15.39 3.11
C LEU A 34 8.48 15.65 3.76
N PRO A 35 8.04 16.93 3.82
CA PRO A 35 6.68 17.24 4.22
C PRO A 35 5.65 16.49 3.36
N LEU A 36 4.60 15.95 3.99
CA LEU A 36 3.58 15.13 3.33
C LEU A 36 2.98 15.81 2.08
N ARG A 37 2.84 17.14 2.10
CA ARG A 37 2.38 17.93 0.95
C ARG A 37 3.24 17.75 -0.31
N ARG A 38 4.56 17.57 -0.16
CA ARG A 38 5.47 17.33 -1.28
C ARG A 38 5.36 15.90 -1.79
N THR A 39 5.24 14.95 -0.88
CA THR A 39 5.01 13.54 -1.22
C THR A 39 3.68 13.37 -1.98
N THR A 40 2.61 13.99 -1.51
CA THR A 40 1.31 13.94 -2.19
C THR A 40 1.35 14.65 -3.55
N ALA A 41 2.05 15.77 -3.67
CA ALA A 41 2.23 16.47 -4.94
C ALA A 41 2.99 15.60 -5.96
N LEU A 42 4.03 14.87 -5.52
CA LEU A 42 4.75 13.95 -6.37
C LEU A 42 3.87 12.79 -6.84
N VAL A 43 3.12 12.17 -5.94
CA VAL A 43 2.19 11.08 -6.31
C VAL A 43 1.16 11.57 -7.32
N ARG A 44 0.58 12.77 -7.13
CA ARG A 44 -0.33 13.36 -8.10
C ARG A 44 0.33 13.60 -9.46
N LEU A 45 1.59 14.03 -9.46
CA LEU A 45 2.34 14.23 -10.70
C LEU A 45 2.59 12.90 -11.42
N LEU A 46 2.97 11.87 -10.70
CA LEU A 46 3.14 10.52 -11.25
C LEU A 46 1.83 9.96 -11.83
N HIS A 47 0.71 10.26 -11.22
CA HIS A 47 -0.60 9.84 -11.71
C HIS A 47 -1.09 10.60 -12.96
N ARG A 48 -0.35 11.59 -13.46
CA ARG A 48 -0.58 12.17 -14.80
C ARG A 48 0.00 11.31 -15.93
N LEU A 49 0.85 10.35 -15.61
CA LEU A 49 1.36 9.40 -16.59
C LEU A 49 0.22 8.50 -17.11
N PRO A 50 0.34 7.96 -18.33
CA PRO A 50 -0.65 7.03 -18.88
C PRO A 50 -0.53 5.65 -18.24
N LEU A 51 -0.96 5.56 -16.99
CA LEU A 51 -0.91 4.34 -16.20
C LEU A 51 -2.19 3.51 -16.40
N ARG A 52 -2.01 2.19 -16.38
CA ARG A 52 -3.11 1.22 -16.45
C ARG A 52 -3.58 0.84 -15.06
N GLU A 53 -4.85 0.50 -14.94
CA GLU A 53 -5.33 -0.09 -13.70
C GLU A 53 -4.89 -1.56 -13.60
N PRO A 54 -4.29 -2.00 -12.48
CA PRO A 54 -3.94 -3.40 -12.30
C PRO A 54 -5.18 -4.23 -11.97
N THR A 55 -5.15 -5.52 -12.30
CA THR A 55 -6.14 -6.45 -11.76
C THR A 55 -6.02 -6.53 -10.23
N PRO A 56 -7.09 -6.88 -9.49
CA PRO A 56 -7.01 -7.03 -8.03
C PRO A 56 -5.91 -8.00 -7.58
N ALA A 57 -5.71 -9.10 -8.31
CA ALA A 57 -4.66 -10.07 -8.03
C ALA A 57 -3.26 -9.48 -8.21
N ARG A 58 -3.04 -8.67 -9.25
CA ARG A 58 -1.77 -7.98 -9.49
C ARG A 58 -1.52 -6.90 -8.44
N ALA A 59 -2.53 -6.14 -8.10
CA ALA A 59 -2.44 -5.13 -7.03
C ALA A 59 -2.05 -5.77 -5.70
N ALA A 60 -2.66 -6.89 -5.34
CA ALA A 60 -2.31 -7.64 -4.13
C ALA A 60 -0.85 -8.11 -4.14
N ARG A 61 -0.32 -8.58 -5.27
CA ARG A 61 1.09 -8.97 -5.40
C ARG A 61 2.04 -7.78 -5.25
N ILE A 62 1.69 -6.62 -5.81
CA ILE A 62 2.49 -5.39 -5.67
C ILE A 62 2.56 -4.98 -4.20
N VAL A 63 1.42 -4.98 -3.49
CA VAL A 63 1.37 -4.69 -2.05
C VAL A 63 2.18 -5.68 -1.25
N GLN A 64 2.08 -6.97 -1.57
CA GLN A 64 2.85 -8.02 -0.89
C GLN A 64 4.36 -7.84 -1.09
N ALA A 65 4.79 -7.47 -2.30
CA ALA A 65 6.20 -7.18 -2.57
C ALA A 65 6.70 -5.97 -1.75
N ALA A 66 5.91 -4.92 -1.64
CA ALA A 66 6.23 -3.75 -0.82
C ALA A 66 6.32 -4.11 0.68
N ARG A 67 5.40 -4.91 1.18
CA ARG A 67 5.44 -5.43 2.57
C ARG A 67 6.66 -6.29 2.82
N SER A 68 7.01 -7.17 1.89
CA SER A 68 8.19 -8.04 2.01
C SER A 68 9.48 -7.21 2.04
N ALA A 69 9.57 -6.15 1.25
CA ALA A 69 10.69 -5.21 1.30
C ALA A 69 10.78 -4.52 2.67
N GLY A 70 9.65 -4.10 3.22
CA GLY A 70 9.57 -3.48 4.55
C GLY A 70 9.97 -4.41 5.69
N ALA A 71 9.82 -5.72 5.54
CA ALA A 71 10.20 -6.70 6.56
C ALA A 71 11.72 -6.73 6.83
N TRP A 72 12.53 -6.33 5.86
CA TRP A 72 14.00 -6.24 5.99
C TRP A 72 14.49 -4.89 6.51
N TRP A 73 13.59 -3.93 6.67
CA TRP A 73 13.94 -2.61 7.15
C TRP A 73 14.22 -2.66 8.67
N PRO A 74 15.35 -2.12 9.15
CA PRO A 74 15.71 -2.15 10.58
C PRO A 74 14.80 -1.28 11.45
N GLY A 75 14.00 -0.40 10.83
CA GLY A 75 12.98 0.39 11.49
C GLY A 75 11.59 -0.27 11.39
N ARG A 76 10.62 0.36 12.04
CA ARG A 76 9.22 -0.06 11.95
C ARG A 76 8.65 0.36 10.61
N ALA A 77 8.48 -0.57 9.67
CA ALA A 77 7.75 -0.30 8.44
C ALA A 77 6.25 -0.18 8.77
N ALA A 78 5.77 1.05 8.83
CA ALA A 78 4.36 1.34 9.08
C ALA A 78 3.54 1.26 7.78
N CYS A 79 2.22 1.33 7.92
CA CYS A 79 1.30 1.31 6.78
C CYS A 79 1.56 2.43 5.76
N LEU A 80 2.06 3.58 6.23
CA LEU A 80 2.36 4.73 5.37
C LEU A 80 3.51 4.43 4.40
N GLU A 81 4.61 3.88 4.89
CA GLU A 81 5.78 3.50 4.08
C GLU A 81 5.43 2.40 3.09
N THR A 82 4.74 1.36 3.54
CA THR A 82 4.35 0.23 2.70
C THR A 82 3.35 0.61 1.62
N SER A 83 2.35 1.41 1.93
CA SER A 83 1.34 1.85 0.96
C SER A 83 1.93 2.79 -0.09
N LEU A 84 2.80 3.72 0.32
CA LEU A 84 3.52 4.59 -0.62
C LEU A 84 4.48 3.78 -1.49
N ALA A 85 5.20 2.81 -0.91
CA ALA A 85 6.07 1.90 -1.65
C ALA A 85 5.30 1.12 -2.71
N ALA A 86 4.12 0.61 -2.39
CA ALA A 86 3.24 -0.08 -3.34
C ALA A 86 2.79 0.85 -4.48
N THR A 87 2.44 2.10 -4.17
CA THR A 87 2.07 3.11 -5.17
C THR A 87 3.23 3.40 -6.12
N LEU A 88 4.43 3.60 -5.61
CA LEU A 88 5.63 3.86 -6.42
C LEU A 88 6.04 2.63 -7.24
N ALA A 89 5.99 1.43 -6.65
CA ALA A 89 6.28 0.18 -7.35
C ALA A 89 5.28 -0.10 -8.48
N ALA A 90 3.99 0.19 -8.26
CA ALA A 90 2.96 0.10 -9.29
C ALA A 90 3.25 1.06 -10.43
N THR A 91 3.56 2.31 -10.13
CA THR A 91 3.91 3.33 -11.13
C THR A 91 5.12 2.91 -11.97
N ALA A 92 6.16 2.37 -11.34
CA ALA A 92 7.34 1.85 -12.05
C ALA A 92 7.01 0.69 -12.99
N GLN A 93 5.96 -0.07 -12.72
CA GLN A 93 5.45 -1.14 -13.56
C GLN A 93 4.38 -0.68 -14.58
N GLY A 94 4.08 0.61 -14.64
CA GLY A 94 3.06 1.18 -15.53
C GLY A 94 1.63 1.08 -15.02
N TYR A 95 1.44 0.84 -13.71
CA TYR A 95 0.12 0.72 -13.09
C TYR A 95 -0.19 1.86 -12.13
N ARG A 96 -1.48 2.17 -12.04
CA ARG A 96 -2.02 3.14 -11.09
C ARG A 96 -2.63 2.42 -9.89
N LEU A 97 -2.18 2.78 -8.70
CA LEU A 97 -2.86 2.48 -7.44
C LEU A 97 -3.18 3.78 -6.74
N SER A 98 -4.43 3.98 -6.34
CA SER A 98 -4.82 5.14 -5.54
C SER A 98 -4.24 5.01 -4.15
N TRP A 99 -3.50 6.00 -3.71
CA TRP A 99 -2.93 6.06 -2.37
C TRP A 99 -3.90 6.75 -1.42
N CYS A 100 -4.29 6.05 -0.37
CA CYS A 100 -5.32 6.48 0.56
C CYS A 100 -4.75 6.61 1.97
N LEU A 101 -5.16 7.67 2.64
CA LEU A 101 -4.93 7.92 4.06
C LEU A 101 -6.27 8.11 4.73
N GLY A 102 -6.50 7.46 5.85
CA GLY A 102 -7.79 7.54 6.51
C GLY A 102 -7.77 7.13 7.97
N VAL A 103 -8.96 6.96 8.51
CA VAL A 103 -9.16 6.70 9.93
C VAL A 103 -10.35 5.76 10.15
N ARG A 104 -10.21 4.89 11.13
CA ARG A 104 -11.31 4.10 11.70
C ARG A 104 -11.68 4.69 13.05
N PHE A 105 -12.96 4.98 13.25
CA PHE A 105 -13.47 5.53 14.51
C PHE A 105 -14.04 4.46 15.43
N LEU A 106 -14.58 3.39 14.86
CA LEU A 106 -15.23 2.31 15.60
C LEU A 106 -14.68 0.94 15.18
N PRO A 107 -14.44 0.03 16.14
CA PRO A 107 -14.49 0.25 17.58
C PRO A 107 -13.34 1.15 18.05
N PRO A 108 -13.49 1.87 19.20
CA PRO A 108 -12.39 2.64 19.77
C PRO A 108 -11.20 1.73 20.14
N PRO A 109 -9.95 2.24 20.16
CA PRO A 109 -9.53 3.63 19.90
C PRO A 109 -9.54 3.99 18.42
N ARG A 110 -9.45 5.29 18.11
CA ARG A 110 -9.25 5.79 16.74
C ARG A 110 -7.93 5.26 16.19
N VAL A 111 -7.98 4.69 14.98
CA VAL A 111 -6.81 4.12 14.30
C VAL A 111 -6.63 4.80 12.96
N HIS A 112 -5.46 5.39 12.74
CA HIS A 112 -5.05 5.91 11.44
C HIS A 112 -4.46 4.77 10.60
N HIS A 113 -4.78 4.77 9.30
CA HIS A 113 -4.28 3.77 8.37
C HIS A 113 -3.98 4.39 7.00
N ALA A 114 -3.02 3.81 6.31
CA ALA A 114 -2.70 4.14 4.93
C ALA A 114 -2.75 2.85 4.10
N TRP A 115 -3.39 2.92 2.93
CA TRP A 115 -3.59 1.76 2.04
C TRP A 115 -3.60 2.20 0.59
N VAL A 116 -3.67 1.24 -0.31
CA VAL A 116 -3.86 1.49 -1.73
C VAL A 116 -5.14 0.84 -2.21
N GLU A 117 -5.75 1.44 -3.23
CA GLU A 117 -7.00 0.98 -3.83
C GLU A 117 -6.88 0.84 -5.35
N THR A 118 -7.66 -0.09 -5.87
CA THR A 118 -8.10 -0.13 -7.26
C THR A 118 -9.57 0.30 -7.35
N THR A 119 -10.16 0.33 -8.55
CA THR A 119 -11.61 0.54 -8.70
C THR A 119 -12.43 -0.57 -8.03
N ALA A 120 -11.85 -1.74 -7.82
CA ALA A 120 -12.49 -2.85 -7.10
C ALA A 120 -12.43 -2.70 -5.57
N GLY A 121 -11.72 -1.71 -5.05
CA GLY A 121 -11.58 -1.45 -3.61
C GLY A 121 -10.15 -1.61 -3.08
N PRO A 122 -9.97 -1.64 -1.75
CA PRO A 122 -8.67 -1.79 -1.12
C PRO A 122 -7.93 -3.04 -1.58
N ALA A 123 -6.63 -2.91 -1.84
CA ALA A 123 -5.80 -3.97 -2.40
C ALA A 123 -4.87 -4.56 -1.34
N GLY A 124 -4.86 -5.90 -1.26
CA GLY A 124 -3.92 -6.64 -0.41
C GLY A 124 -4.11 -6.42 1.10
N GLU A 125 -5.26 -5.95 1.52
CA GLU A 125 -5.57 -5.69 2.93
C GLU A 125 -6.38 -6.85 3.53
N PRO A 126 -5.97 -7.40 4.68
CA PRO A 126 -6.69 -8.48 5.33
C PRO A 126 -8.08 -8.06 5.83
N GLU A 127 -8.25 -6.78 6.16
CA GLU A 127 -9.51 -6.23 6.67
C GLU A 127 -10.64 -6.26 5.64
N THR A 128 -10.36 -6.42 4.36
CA THR A 128 -11.40 -6.57 3.32
C THR A 128 -12.20 -7.87 3.47
N ALA A 129 -11.65 -8.85 4.18
CA ALA A 129 -12.32 -10.11 4.47
C ALA A 129 -13.19 -10.07 5.75
N LEU A 130 -13.25 -8.94 6.45
CA LEU A 130 -14.07 -8.79 7.65
C LEU A 130 -15.57 -8.81 7.30
N PRO A 131 -16.43 -9.35 8.20
CA PRO A 131 -17.87 -9.46 7.96
C PRO A 131 -18.56 -8.12 7.69
N HIS A 132 -18.02 -7.03 8.23
CA HIS A 132 -18.54 -5.67 8.08
C HIS A 132 -17.87 -4.88 6.96
N GLY A 133 -16.98 -5.52 6.18
CA GLY A 133 -16.26 -4.88 5.09
C GLY A 133 -15.14 -3.95 5.58
N TRP A 134 -14.76 -3.01 4.71
CA TRP A 134 -13.67 -2.10 4.95
C TRP A 134 -13.99 -1.06 6.04
N PRO A 135 -13.25 -1.01 7.16
CA PRO A 135 -13.61 -0.20 8.32
C PRO A 135 -13.07 1.25 8.29
N TYR A 136 -12.26 1.60 7.31
CA TYR A 136 -11.60 2.90 7.27
C TYR A 136 -12.30 3.89 6.34
N ALA A 137 -12.46 5.13 6.82
CA ALA A 137 -12.91 6.25 6.00
C ALA A 137 -11.69 7.00 5.45
N ALA A 138 -11.63 7.19 4.13
CA ALA A 138 -10.55 7.92 3.49
C ALA A 138 -10.70 9.44 3.74
N ALA A 139 -9.69 10.05 4.34
CA ALA A 139 -9.55 11.49 4.45
C ALA A 139 -8.80 12.08 3.24
N LEU A 140 -7.91 11.31 2.64
CA LEU A 140 -7.18 11.66 1.43
C LEU A 140 -7.15 10.46 0.49
N ARG A 141 -7.43 10.71 -0.79
CA ARG A 141 -7.29 9.73 -1.88
C ARG A 141 -6.62 10.42 -3.08
N ILE A 142 -5.53 9.84 -3.56
CA ILE A 142 -4.75 10.36 -4.69
C ILE A 142 -4.60 9.29 -5.75
#